data_bc64c65f267a51b5482e406ec3ef4359
#
_entry.id   bc64c65f267a51b5482e406ec3ef4359
#
_cell.length_a   1.000
_cell.length_b   1.000
_cell.length_c   1.000
_cell.angle_alpha   90.00
_cell.angle_beta   90.00
_cell.angle_gamma   90.00
#
_symmetry.space_group_name_H-M   'P 1'
#
loop_
_entity.id
_entity.type
_entity.pdbx_description
1 polymer ?
#
loop_
_entity_poly.entity_id
_entity_poly.type
_entity_poly.pdbx_seq_one_letter_code
_entity_poly.pdbx_strand_id
1 'polypeptide(L)'
;MKYSDLISFHPIEDVIQLVTAENKDKAREYVKTYVMSDTMAESLQAPVLDQLQMDEVVDNKGVLIVGNYGTGKSHLMSVLSAIATDADNVQYLQNKKFAEQVKPIAGKFEVLRIEIGGVVMPLYDVIMGYVQDDFEKRGIDFEVPDYKSCLLYTSDAAD
;
A
#
# COMPACT_ATOMS: atom_id res chain seq x y z
N MET A 1 39.38 -17.06 -0.33
CA MET A 1 38.08 -16.41 -0.16
C MET A 1 37.73 -15.78 -1.51
N LYS A 2 36.72 -16.28 -2.19
CA LYS A 2 36.29 -15.72 -3.50
C LYS A 2 35.21 -14.68 -3.22
N TYR A 3 35.11 -13.67 -4.09
CA TYR A 3 34.05 -12.66 -3.96
C TYR A 3 32.64 -13.26 -3.94
N SER A 4 32.43 -14.37 -4.64
CA SER A 4 31.18 -15.13 -4.61
C SER A 4 30.80 -15.67 -3.22
N ASP A 5 31.76 -15.78 -2.30
CA ASP A 5 31.50 -16.29 -0.94
C ASP A 5 31.02 -15.18 0.01
N LEU A 6 31.14 -13.92 -0.43
CA LEU A 6 30.81 -12.71 0.33
C LEU A 6 29.52 -12.03 -0.16
N ILE A 7 29.09 -12.31 -1.37
CA ILE A 7 27.95 -11.65 -2.01
C ILE A 7 26.94 -12.70 -2.46
N SER A 8 25.80 -12.75 -1.80
CA SER A 8 24.64 -13.48 -2.30
C SER A 8 23.93 -12.61 -3.33
N PHE A 9 24.11 -12.93 -4.60
CA PHE A 9 23.46 -12.21 -5.69
C PHE A 9 22.21 -12.98 -6.09
N HIS A 10 21.06 -12.41 -5.80
CA HIS A 10 19.79 -12.85 -6.37
C HIS A 10 19.47 -11.92 -7.55
N PRO A 11 19.47 -12.42 -8.79
CA PRO A 11 19.07 -11.60 -9.92
C PRO A 11 17.61 -11.14 -9.71
N ILE A 12 17.40 -9.83 -9.79
CA ILE A 12 16.04 -9.27 -9.82
C ILE A 12 15.56 -9.47 -11.25
N GLU A 13 14.77 -10.50 -11.47
CA GLU A 13 14.28 -10.88 -12.81
C GLU A 13 13.12 -10.00 -13.25
N ASP A 14 12.39 -9.39 -12.32
CA ASP A 14 11.20 -8.58 -12.62
C ASP A 14 11.24 -7.19 -11.98
N VAL A 15 10.74 -6.20 -12.71
CA VAL A 15 10.40 -4.90 -12.13
C VAL A 15 9.19 -5.09 -11.20
N ILE A 16 9.31 -4.65 -9.95
CA ILE A 16 8.23 -4.76 -8.98
C ILE A 16 7.08 -3.84 -9.40
N GLN A 17 5.97 -4.47 -9.79
CA GLN A 17 4.73 -3.79 -10.10
C GLN A 17 3.72 -4.04 -8.99
N LEU A 18 3.00 -3.00 -8.58
CA LEU A 18 1.99 -3.09 -7.52
C LEU A 18 0.90 -4.12 -7.84
N VAL A 19 0.50 -4.21 -9.10
CA VAL A 19 -0.52 -5.15 -9.58
C VAL A 19 -0.08 -6.62 -9.38
N THR A 20 1.20 -6.93 -9.54
CA THR A 20 1.69 -8.30 -9.35
C THR A 20 1.67 -8.76 -7.88
N ALA A 21 1.55 -7.83 -6.92
CA ALA A 21 1.40 -8.14 -5.50
C ALA A 21 0.01 -8.74 -5.14
N GLU A 22 -0.91 -8.87 -6.09
CA GLU A 22 -2.15 -9.65 -5.93
C GLU A 22 -1.87 -11.17 -5.86
N ASN A 23 -0.79 -11.62 -6.51
CA ASN A 23 -0.35 -13.00 -6.40
C ASN A 23 0.32 -13.23 -5.04
N LYS A 24 -0.22 -14.16 -4.23
CA LYS A 24 0.26 -14.45 -2.87
C LYS A 24 1.73 -14.87 -2.81
N ASP A 25 2.22 -15.60 -3.79
CA ASP A 25 3.62 -16.04 -3.80
C ASP A 25 4.57 -14.88 -4.10
N LYS A 26 4.21 -14.02 -5.07
CA LYS A 26 4.98 -12.79 -5.36
C LYS A 26 4.92 -11.79 -4.20
N ALA A 27 3.76 -11.61 -3.58
CA ALA A 27 3.60 -10.78 -2.39
C ALA A 27 4.54 -11.22 -1.26
N ARG A 28 4.60 -12.52 -1.00
CA ARG A 28 5.52 -13.10 -0.01
C ARG A 28 6.99 -12.89 -0.37
N GLU A 29 7.34 -13.03 -1.63
CA GLU A 29 8.70 -12.79 -2.13
C GLU A 29 9.10 -11.32 -1.93
N TYR A 30 8.22 -10.37 -2.23
CA TYR A 30 8.46 -8.95 -2.00
C TYR A 30 8.71 -8.64 -0.53
N VAL A 31 7.95 -9.25 0.39
CA VAL A 31 8.17 -9.08 1.83
C VAL A 31 9.52 -9.66 2.27
N LYS A 32 9.92 -10.84 1.76
CA LYS A 32 11.19 -11.48 2.09
C LYS A 32 12.41 -10.71 1.61
N THR A 33 12.30 -10.10 0.43
CA THR A 33 13.43 -9.41 -0.23
C THR A 33 13.56 -7.95 0.15
N TYR A 34 12.52 -7.38 0.81
CA TYR A 34 12.56 -5.98 1.20
C TYR A 34 13.43 -5.75 2.43
N VAL A 35 14.46 -4.93 2.26
CA VAL A 35 15.37 -4.55 3.36
C VAL A 35 14.91 -3.21 3.95
N MET A 36 14.43 -3.25 5.18
CA MET A 36 14.00 -2.06 5.92
C MET A 36 14.97 -1.73 7.05
N SER A 37 15.43 -0.48 7.09
CA SER A 37 16.20 0.02 8.24
C SER A 37 15.28 0.41 9.40
N ASP A 38 15.82 0.44 10.63
CA ASP A 38 15.06 0.86 11.80
C ASP A 38 14.58 2.31 11.69
N THR A 39 15.42 3.20 11.14
CA THR A 39 15.04 4.60 10.89
C THR A 39 13.86 4.72 9.92
N MET A 40 13.84 3.89 8.88
CA MET A 40 12.74 3.87 7.93
C MET A 40 11.46 3.34 8.59
N ALA A 41 11.55 2.28 9.39
CA ALA A 41 10.43 1.73 10.16
C ALA A 41 9.83 2.79 11.10
N GLU A 42 10.68 3.55 11.81
CA GLU A 42 10.25 4.67 12.65
C GLU A 42 9.55 5.77 11.86
N SER A 43 10.07 6.12 10.70
CA SER A 43 9.49 7.19 9.85
C SER A 43 8.13 6.83 9.25
N LEU A 44 7.80 5.55 9.15
CA LEU A 44 6.50 5.07 8.65
C LEU A 44 5.42 5.01 9.75
N GLN A 45 5.80 5.04 11.03
CA GLN A 45 4.85 4.86 12.13
C GLN A 45 3.71 5.89 12.06
N ALA A 46 4.01 7.15 12.30
CA ALA A 46 2.99 8.20 12.40
C ALA A 46 2.26 8.50 11.07
N PRO A 47 2.96 8.64 9.91
CA PRO A 47 2.28 9.03 8.69
C PRO A 47 1.53 7.89 7.99
N VAL A 48 1.87 6.63 8.27
CA VAL A 48 1.28 5.48 7.57
C VAL A 48 0.57 4.54 8.53
N LEU A 49 1.29 3.95 9.50
CA LEU A 49 0.73 2.88 10.32
C LEU A 49 -0.34 3.39 11.29
N ASP A 50 -0.12 4.56 11.89
CA ASP A 50 -1.10 5.16 12.81
C ASP A 50 -2.35 5.68 12.09
N GLN A 51 -2.29 5.89 10.77
CA GLN A 51 -3.45 6.25 9.96
C GLN A 51 -4.31 5.02 9.58
N LEU A 52 -3.75 3.82 9.62
CA LEU A 52 -4.44 2.56 9.31
C LEU A 52 -5.06 1.94 10.58
N GLN A 53 -5.72 2.76 11.41
CA GLN A 53 -6.39 2.32 12.63
C GLN A 53 -7.85 1.98 12.34
N MET A 54 -8.35 0.91 12.98
CA MET A 54 -9.76 0.49 12.87
C MET A 54 -10.56 0.83 14.13
N ASP A 55 -9.89 1.10 15.25
CA ASP A 55 -10.52 1.28 16.55
C ASP A 55 -11.04 2.69 16.79
N GLU A 56 -10.46 3.68 16.12
CA GLU A 56 -10.90 5.08 16.17
C GLU A 56 -11.08 5.62 14.74
N VAL A 57 -12.19 6.31 14.52
CA VAL A 57 -12.41 7.03 13.24
C VAL A 57 -11.52 8.27 13.27
N VAL A 58 -10.30 8.12 12.80
CA VAL A 58 -9.38 9.24 12.57
C VAL A 58 -9.63 9.78 11.17
N ASP A 59 -9.48 11.09 10.99
CA ASP A 59 -9.49 11.74 9.69
C ASP A 59 -8.31 11.21 8.86
N ASN A 60 -8.58 10.15 8.08
CA ASN A 60 -7.57 9.44 7.30
C ASN A 60 -7.05 10.34 6.18
N LYS A 61 -5.82 10.79 6.33
CA LYS A 61 -5.14 11.66 5.35
C LYS A 61 -4.51 10.84 4.24
N GLY A 62 -4.58 11.36 3.02
CA GLY A 62 -3.82 10.80 1.91
C GLY A 62 -2.32 10.90 2.17
N VAL A 63 -1.58 9.81 1.96
CA VAL A 63 -0.13 9.76 2.10
C VAL A 63 0.52 9.70 0.73
N LEU A 64 1.42 10.64 0.45
CA LEU A 64 2.20 10.68 -0.79
C LEU A 64 3.64 10.24 -0.54
N ILE A 65 4.07 9.16 -1.19
CA ILE A 65 5.46 8.68 -1.14
C ILE A 65 6.22 9.27 -2.33
N VAL A 66 7.17 10.15 -2.04
CA VAL A 66 7.98 10.85 -3.04
C VAL A 66 9.43 10.37 -2.98
N GLY A 67 10.07 10.27 -4.12
CA GLY A 67 11.49 9.90 -4.21
C GLY A 67 11.91 9.64 -5.66
N ASN A 68 13.20 9.59 -5.90
CA ASN A 68 13.78 9.35 -7.22
C ASN A 68 13.41 7.97 -7.77
N TYR A 69 13.61 7.78 -9.08
CA TYR A 69 13.45 6.47 -9.70
C TYR A 69 14.42 5.45 -9.07
N GLY A 70 13.96 4.22 -8.86
CA GLY A 70 14.78 3.14 -8.28
C GLY A 70 14.94 3.15 -6.76
N THR A 71 14.31 4.08 -6.02
CA THR A 71 14.44 4.16 -4.54
C THR A 71 13.57 3.16 -3.77
N GLY A 72 12.92 2.20 -4.43
CA GLY A 72 12.14 1.15 -3.78
C GLY A 72 10.73 1.54 -3.35
N LYS A 73 10.16 2.66 -3.83
CA LYS A 73 8.79 3.11 -3.48
C LYS A 73 7.72 2.06 -3.78
N SER A 74 7.71 1.54 -5.00
CA SER A 74 6.76 0.50 -5.40
C SER A 74 6.93 -0.78 -4.58
N HIS A 75 8.16 -1.13 -4.23
CA HIS A 75 8.45 -2.28 -3.36
C HIS A 75 7.89 -2.05 -1.95
N LEU A 76 8.12 -0.88 -1.36
CA LEU A 76 7.54 -0.53 -0.07
C LEU A 76 6.01 -0.61 -0.08
N MET A 77 5.36 -0.03 -1.10
CA MET A 77 3.90 -0.09 -1.25
C MET A 77 3.41 -1.53 -1.40
N SER A 78 4.11 -2.37 -2.16
CA SER A 78 3.78 -3.80 -2.31
C SER A 78 3.90 -4.55 -1.00
N VAL A 79 4.94 -4.27 -0.19
CA VAL A 79 5.14 -4.88 1.14
C VAL A 79 4.03 -4.47 2.11
N LEU A 80 3.72 -3.17 2.21
CA LEU A 80 2.64 -2.67 3.07
C LEU A 80 1.29 -3.29 2.67
N SER A 81 1.00 -3.31 1.37
CA SER A 81 -0.20 -3.92 0.81
C SER A 81 -0.30 -5.42 1.11
N ALA A 82 0.80 -6.17 0.95
CA ALA A 82 0.85 -7.60 1.23
C ALA A 82 0.60 -7.91 2.71
N ILE A 83 1.16 -7.10 3.63
CA ILE A 83 0.95 -7.25 5.07
C ILE A 83 -0.47 -6.88 5.46
N ALA A 84 -1.00 -5.79 4.93
CA ALA A 84 -2.35 -5.33 5.23
C ALA A 84 -3.42 -6.35 4.81
N THR A 85 -3.19 -7.06 3.68
CA THR A 85 -4.11 -8.07 3.14
C THR A 85 -3.98 -9.43 3.82
N ASP A 86 -2.76 -9.85 4.23
CA ASP A 86 -2.50 -11.19 4.77
C ASP A 86 -1.50 -11.11 5.93
N ALA A 87 -1.98 -11.44 7.14
CA ALA A 87 -1.19 -11.41 8.37
C ALA A 87 0.00 -12.40 8.36
N ASP A 88 -0.10 -13.48 7.60
CA ASP A 88 0.97 -14.48 7.50
C ASP A 88 2.25 -13.90 6.87
N ASN A 89 2.15 -12.79 6.16
CA ASN A 89 3.30 -12.13 5.56
C ASN A 89 4.24 -11.47 6.59
N VAL A 90 3.76 -11.15 7.78
CA VAL A 90 4.56 -10.53 8.86
C VAL A 90 5.75 -11.39 9.26
N GLN A 91 5.61 -12.72 9.27
CA GLN A 91 6.68 -13.65 9.64
C GLN A 91 7.90 -13.63 8.71
N TYR A 92 7.73 -13.12 7.50
CA TYR A 92 8.80 -13.04 6.49
C TYR A 92 9.58 -11.71 6.53
N LEU A 93 9.16 -10.75 7.35
CA LEU A 93 9.87 -9.50 7.53
C LEU A 93 11.22 -9.72 8.22
N GLN A 94 12.27 -9.17 7.63
CA GLN A 94 13.63 -9.25 8.20
C GLN A 94 13.80 -8.31 9.41
N ASN A 95 13.18 -7.13 9.38
CA ASN A 95 13.23 -6.16 10.48
C ASN A 95 12.18 -6.49 11.54
N LYS A 96 12.65 -6.93 12.71
CA LYS A 96 11.78 -7.32 13.83
C LYS A 96 10.98 -6.17 14.42
N LYS A 97 11.57 -4.96 14.44
CA LYS A 97 10.89 -3.75 14.93
C LYS A 97 9.70 -3.43 14.04
N PHE A 98 9.91 -3.42 12.74
CA PHE A 98 8.84 -3.20 11.78
C PHE A 98 7.78 -4.29 11.84
N ALA A 99 8.18 -5.55 12.02
CA ALA A 99 7.25 -6.66 12.18
C ALA A 99 6.30 -6.45 13.39
N GLU A 100 6.80 -5.94 14.52
CA GLU A 100 5.95 -5.60 15.67
C GLU A 100 5.02 -4.41 15.39
N GLN A 101 5.53 -3.38 14.71
CA GLN A 101 4.76 -2.18 14.37
C GLN A 101 3.57 -2.45 13.45
N VAL A 102 3.69 -3.40 12.52
CA VAL A 102 2.64 -3.71 11.53
C VAL A 102 1.60 -4.72 12.02
N LYS A 103 1.82 -5.40 13.15
CA LYS A 103 0.86 -6.37 13.70
C LYS A 103 -0.57 -5.82 13.85
N PRO A 104 -0.78 -4.57 14.31
CA PRO A 104 -2.14 -4.03 14.46
C PRO A 104 -2.93 -3.95 13.17
N ILE A 105 -2.26 -3.81 12.01
CA ILE A 105 -2.88 -3.64 10.70
C ILE A 105 -2.87 -4.93 9.86
N ALA A 106 -2.09 -5.92 10.24
CA ALA A 106 -1.83 -7.12 9.46
C ALA A 106 -3.12 -7.95 9.21
N GLY A 107 -3.41 -8.23 7.95
CA GLY A 107 -4.56 -9.03 7.53
C GLY A 107 -5.93 -8.40 7.79
N LYS A 108 -6.00 -7.09 8.07
CA LYS A 108 -7.25 -6.40 8.41
C LYS A 108 -7.84 -5.57 7.29
N PHE A 109 -7.16 -5.44 6.17
CA PHE A 109 -7.55 -4.56 5.08
C PHE A 109 -7.70 -5.30 3.77
N GLU A 110 -8.70 -4.91 3.02
CA GLU A 110 -8.76 -5.14 1.59
C GLU A 110 -8.04 -3.99 0.88
N VAL A 111 -7.13 -4.32 -0.03
CA VAL A 111 -6.27 -3.33 -0.67
C VAL A 111 -6.56 -3.26 -2.15
N LEU A 112 -7.10 -2.14 -2.59
CA LEU A 112 -7.28 -1.85 -4.00
C LEU A 112 -6.01 -1.19 -4.57
N ARG A 113 -5.43 -1.82 -5.61
CA ARG A 113 -4.21 -1.36 -6.28
C ARG A 113 -4.58 -0.69 -7.58
N ILE A 114 -4.28 0.60 -7.68
CA ILE A 114 -4.63 1.43 -8.83
C ILE A 114 -3.36 1.95 -9.48
N GLU A 115 -3.18 1.69 -10.77
CA GLU A 115 -2.16 2.33 -11.60
C GLU A 115 -2.81 3.42 -12.45
N ILE A 116 -2.44 4.67 -12.19
CA ILE A 116 -2.94 5.81 -12.94
C ILE A 116 -1.96 6.06 -14.09
N GLY A 117 -2.35 5.62 -15.29
CA GLY A 117 -1.63 5.91 -16.52
C GLY A 117 -1.87 7.32 -17.05
N GLY A 118 -1.49 7.59 -18.31
CA GLY A 118 -1.72 8.87 -18.97
C GLY A 118 -3.20 9.08 -19.37
N VAL A 119 -4.09 9.14 -18.40
CA VAL A 119 -5.54 9.26 -18.58
C VAL A 119 -5.93 10.74 -18.47
N VAL A 120 -6.75 11.22 -19.41
CA VAL A 120 -7.33 12.57 -19.39
C VAL A 120 -8.73 12.50 -18.76
N MET A 121 -8.76 12.15 -17.46
CA MET A 121 -10.00 12.09 -16.66
C MET A 121 -9.72 12.69 -15.27
N PRO A 122 -10.74 13.25 -14.59
CA PRO A 122 -10.61 13.65 -13.19
C PRO A 122 -10.14 12.48 -12.32
N LEU A 123 -9.23 12.73 -11.40
CA LEU A 123 -8.67 11.70 -10.50
C LEU A 123 -9.77 10.96 -9.71
N TYR A 124 -10.81 11.69 -9.30
CA TYR A 124 -11.98 11.12 -8.64
C TYR A 124 -12.64 10.03 -9.49
N ASP A 125 -12.93 10.32 -10.76
CA ASP A 125 -13.62 9.38 -11.66
C ASP A 125 -12.77 8.11 -11.89
N VAL A 126 -11.45 8.28 -11.99
CA VAL A 126 -10.51 7.14 -12.13
C VAL A 126 -10.58 6.26 -10.88
N ILE A 127 -10.44 6.83 -9.69
CA ILE A 127 -10.44 6.07 -8.43
C ILE A 127 -11.80 5.39 -8.21
N MET A 128 -12.90 6.14 -8.40
CA MET A 128 -14.24 5.60 -8.19
C MET A 128 -14.60 4.50 -9.21
N GLY A 129 -14.11 4.60 -10.43
CA GLY A 129 -14.25 3.52 -11.41
C GLY A 129 -13.62 2.22 -10.93
N TYR A 130 -12.39 2.27 -10.42
CA TYR A 130 -11.72 1.08 -9.85
C TYR A 130 -12.44 0.55 -8.61
N VAL A 131 -12.96 1.41 -7.74
CA VAL A 131 -13.75 1.02 -6.56
C VAL A 131 -15.03 0.30 -6.98
N GLN A 132 -15.75 0.85 -7.94
CA GLN A 132 -16.97 0.26 -8.47
C GLN A 132 -16.70 -1.12 -9.09
N ASP A 133 -15.68 -1.23 -9.93
CA ASP A 133 -15.29 -2.50 -10.56
C ASP A 133 -14.92 -3.58 -9.52
N ASP A 134 -14.23 -3.19 -8.44
CA ASP A 134 -13.86 -4.12 -7.37
C ASP A 134 -15.10 -4.58 -6.59
N PHE A 135 -16.01 -3.68 -6.28
CA PHE A 135 -17.24 -4.01 -5.56
C PHE A 135 -18.18 -4.89 -6.40
N GLU A 136 -18.30 -4.62 -7.69
CA GLU A 136 -19.07 -5.47 -8.62
C GLU A 136 -18.49 -6.89 -8.67
N LYS A 137 -17.16 -7.04 -8.78
CA LYS A 137 -16.48 -8.36 -8.76
C LYS A 137 -16.74 -9.13 -7.46
N ARG A 138 -16.94 -8.43 -6.36
CA ARG A 138 -17.23 -9.02 -5.04
C ARG A 138 -18.74 -9.23 -4.80
N GLY A 139 -19.60 -8.80 -5.73
CA GLY A 139 -21.06 -8.87 -5.59
C GLY A 139 -21.62 -7.89 -4.55
N ILE A 140 -20.90 -6.79 -4.29
CA ILE A 140 -21.32 -5.71 -3.39
C ILE A 140 -22.04 -4.67 -4.24
N ASP A 141 -23.31 -4.42 -3.93
CA ASP A 141 -24.07 -3.34 -4.55
C ASP A 141 -23.62 -1.99 -3.97
N PHE A 142 -22.95 -1.20 -4.81
CA PHE A 142 -22.40 0.09 -4.43
C PHE A 142 -22.65 1.12 -5.51
N GLU A 143 -23.32 2.20 -5.16
CA GLU A 143 -23.53 3.34 -6.03
C GLU A 143 -22.49 4.43 -5.72
N VAL A 144 -21.73 4.82 -6.75
CA VAL A 144 -20.70 5.86 -6.62
C VAL A 144 -21.35 7.20 -6.30
N PRO A 145 -21.01 7.85 -5.18
CA PRO A 145 -21.56 9.18 -4.85
C PRO A 145 -21.14 10.22 -5.87
N ASP A 146 -22.07 11.11 -6.26
CA ASP A 146 -21.71 12.25 -7.09
C ASP A 146 -20.86 13.23 -6.24
N TYR A 147 -19.61 13.47 -6.69
CA TYR A 147 -18.68 14.36 -6.00
C TYR A 147 -19.22 15.79 -5.87
N LYS A 148 -20.10 16.22 -6.77
CA LYS A 148 -20.74 17.55 -6.70
C LYS A 148 -21.67 17.69 -5.50
N SER A 149 -22.31 16.60 -5.10
CA SER A 149 -23.13 16.58 -3.88
C SER A 149 -22.29 16.58 -2.60
N CYS A 150 -21.08 16.02 -2.65
CA CYS A 150 -20.14 16.03 -1.52
C CYS A 150 -19.49 17.39 -1.29
N LEU A 151 -19.25 18.18 -2.35
CA LEU A 151 -18.63 19.51 -2.24
C LEU A 151 -19.57 20.58 -1.67
N LEU A 152 -20.89 20.38 -1.70
CA LEU A 152 -21.86 21.30 -1.11
C LEU A 152 -21.76 21.39 0.43
N TYR A 153 -21.20 20.36 1.08
CA TYR A 153 -21.01 20.37 2.54
C TYR A 153 -19.75 21.09 3.01
N THR A 154 -18.80 21.39 2.12
CA THR A 154 -17.54 22.07 2.47
C THR A 154 -17.56 23.59 2.25
N SER A 155 -18.56 24.10 1.53
CA SER A 155 -18.67 25.54 1.24
C SER A 155 -19.39 26.35 2.35
N ASP A 156 -20.17 25.70 3.23
CA ASP A 156 -20.89 26.35 4.30
C ASP A 156 -20.13 26.51 5.62
N ALA A 157 -18.87 26.03 5.67
CA ALA A 157 -18.00 26.12 6.87
C ALA A 157 -17.04 27.32 6.84
N ALA A 158 -17.20 28.27 5.89
CA ALA A 158 -16.26 29.37 5.67
C ALA A 158 -16.97 30.76 5.80
N ASP A 159 -18.04 30.89 6.63
CA ASP A 159 -18.61 32.15 7.09
C ASP A 159 -18.46 32.33 8.60
#